data_ddaf3fb1f76abf970b9c48d617d5d66d
#
_entry.id   ddaf3fb1f76abf970b9c48d617d5d66d
#
_cell.length_a   1.000
_cell.length_b   1.000
_cell.length_c   1.000
_cell.angle_alpha   90.00
_cell.angle_beta   90.00
_cell.angle_gamma   90.00
#
_symmetry.space_group_name_H-M   'P 1'
#
loop_
_entity.id
_entity.type
_entity.pdbx_description
1 polymer ?
#
loop_
_entity_poly.entity_id
_entity_poly.type
_entity_poly.pdbx_seq_one_letter_code
_entity_poly.pdbx_strand_id
1 'polypeptide(L)'
;MLFNIAIKNLFGAKLRTGLNVFVTSISFFLVIFMSGMYDGMREYAKNITIETEVAGGTYWHPEYDSMDPRTFEDAHSIIPTQVRKLIDQKNAFGVLVSQASIYPNGRIMPVIMKGITTDQNIVNMPTNVLDQHNDITIPVLIGSGMAKNANLKVGDS
;
A
#
# COMPACT_ATOMS: atom_id res chain seq x y z
N MET A 1 16.77 -24.16 -52.68
CA MET A 1 18.25 -24.13 -52.75
C MET A 1 18.87 -23.14 -51.77
N LEU A 2 18.44 -21.90 -51.71
CA LEU A 2 18.94 -20.87 -50.78
C LEU A 2 18.81 -21.23 -49.28
N PHE A 3 17.68 -21.83 -48.87
CA PHE A 3 17.43 -22.23 -47.51
C PHE A 3 18.44 -23.29 -47.00
N ASN A 4 18.78 -24.26 -47.83
CA ASN A 4 19.76 -25.31 -47.47
C ASN A 4 21.18 -24.74 -47.34
N ILE A 5 21.51 -23.72 -48.13
CA ILE A 5 22.81 -23.05 -48.04
C ILE A 5 22.86 -22.20 -46.75
N ALA A 6 21.79 -21.49 -46.42
CA ALA A 6 21.68 -20.72 -45.18
C ALA A 6 21.85 -21.62 -43.93
N ILE A 7 21.18 -22.79 -43.91
CA ILE A 7 21.29 -23.76 -42.81
C ILE A 7 22.73 -24.31 -42.72
N LYS A 8 23.37 -24.65 -43.85
CA LYS A 8 24.75 -25.14 -43.84
C LYS A 8 25.73 -24.10 -43.30
N ASN A 9 25.54 -22.81 -43.66
CA ASN A 9 26.38 -21.73 -43.15
C ASN A 9 26.13 -21.49 -41.64
N LEU A 10 24.90 -21.63 -41.17
CA LEU A 10 24.56 -21.55 -39.78
C LEU A 10 25.27 -22.60 -38.92
N PHE A 11 25.28 -23.83 -39.38
CA PHE A 11 25.97 -24.94 -38.71
C PHE A 11 27.49 -24.92 -38.93
N GLY A 12 27.99 -24.28 -40.02
CA GLY A 12 29.43 -24.12 -40.28
C GLY A 12 30.12 -23.17 -39.28
N ALA A 13 29.40 -22.19 -38.78
CA ALA A 13 29.89 -21.21 -37.79
C ALA A 13 29.50 -21.61 -36.32
N LYS A 14 29.67 -22.86 -35.97
CA LYS A 14 29.18 -23.51 -34.75
C LYS A 14 29.28 -22.65 -33.50
N LEU A 15 30.45 -22.12 -33.19
CA LEU A 15 30.65 -21.33 -31.94
C LEU A 15 29.98 -19.95 -32.02
N ARG A 16 30.07 -19.27 -33.13
CA ARG A 16 29.51 -17.92 -33.34
C ARG A 16 27.98 -17.95 -33.29
N THR A 17 27.37 -18.93 -33.95
CA THR A 17 25.93 -19.13 -33.98
C THR A 17 25.43 -19.55 -32.60
N GLY A 18 26.10 -20.49 -31.93
CA GLY A 18 25.77 -20.90 -30.55
C GLY A 18 25.81 -19.74 -29.57
N LEU A 19 26.83 -18.89 -29.63
CA LEU A 19 26.96 -17.71 -28.78
C LEU A 19 25.83 -16.70 -29.03
N ASN A 20 25.49 -16.42 -30.29
CA ASN A 20 24.40 -15.51 -30.61
C ASN A 20 23.04 -16.04 -30.11
N VAL A 21 22.76 -17.30 -30.32
CA VAL A 21 21.52 -17.95 -29.81
C VAL A 21 21.48 -17.88 -28.28
N PHE A 22 22.60 -18.18 -27.62
CA PHE A 22 22.69 -18.14 -26.16
C PHE A 22 22.43 -16.72 -25.60
N VAL A 23 23.10 -15.70 -26.14
CA VAL A 23 22.90 -14.30 -25.73
C VAL A 23 21.46 -13.84 -25.96
N THR A 24 20.90 -14.16 -27.14
CA THR A 24 19.52 -13.80 -27.46
C THR A 24 18.53 -14.51 -26.51
N SER A 25 18.75 -15.79 -26.23
CA SER A 25 17.91 -16.57 -25.32
C SER A 25 17.96 -16.02 -23.89
N ILE A 26 19.15 -15.69 -23.39
CA ILE A 26 19.29 -15.05 -22.07
C ILE A 26 18.59 -13.70 -22.03
N SER A 27 18.77 -12.88 -23.06
CA SER A 27 18.11 -11.56 -23.12
C SER A 27 16.60 -11.70 -23.09
N PHE A 28 16.05 -12.63 -23.84
CA PHE A 28 14.63 -12.89 -23.86
C PHE A 28 14.12 -13.44 -22.52
N PHE A 29 14.87 -14.37 -21.91
CA PHE A 29 14.56 -14.88 -20.57
C PHE A 29 14.54 -13.77 -19.53
N LEU A 30 15.54 -12.88 -19.53
CA LEU A 30 15.61 -11.76 -18.58
C LEU A 30 14.43 -10.78 -18.74
N VAL A 31 14.01 -10.50 -19.97
CA VAL A 31 12.86 -9.63 -20.22
C VAL A 31 11.58 -10.25 -19.65
N ILE A 32 11.33 -11.53 -19.92
CA ILE A 32 10.15 -12.20 -19.39
C ILE A 32 10.20 -12.30 -17.87
N PHE A 33 11.34 -12.67 -17.31
CA PHE A 33 11.54 -12.78 -15.87
C PHE A 33 11.29 -11.46 -15.16
N MET A 34 11.89 -10.35 -15.67
CA MET A 34 11.71 -9.02 -15.09
C MET A 34 10.26 -8.54 -15.21
N SER A 35 9.60 -8.78 -16.34
CA SER A 35 8.19 -8.44 -16.52
C SER A 35 7.32 -9.18 -15.51
N GLY A 36 7.51 -10.51 -15.36
CA GLY A 36 6.74 -11.30 -14.39
C GLY A 36 7.00 -10.87 -12.94
N MET A 37 8.24 -10.55 -12.60
CA MET A 37 8.58 -10.03 -11.26
C MET A 37 7.92 -8.69 -11.01
N TYR A 38 7.94 -7.78 -11.98
CA TYR A 38 7.31 -6.46 -11.86
C TYR A 38 5.79 -6.57 -11.69
N ASP A 39 5.14 -7.40 -12.49
CA ASP A 39 3.70 -7.65 -12.40
C ASP A 39 3.33 -8.28 -11.05
N GLY A 40 4.12 -9.21 -10.55
CA GLY A 40 3.95 -9.80 -9.23
C GLY A 40 4.08 -8.77 -8.09
N MET A 41 5.08 -7.91 -8.15
CA MET A 41 5.26 -6.83 -7.16
C MET A 41 4.10 -5.82 -7.20
N ARG A 42 3.64 -5.45 -8.40
CA ARG A 42 2.51 -4.54 -8.58
C ARG A 42 1.21 -5.12 -8.00
N GLU A 43 0.92 -6.38 -8.30
CA GLU A 43 -0.28 -7.04 -7.78
C GLU A 43 -0.22 -7.21 -6.26
N TYR A 44 0.95 -7.55 -5.71
CA TYR A 44 1.17 -7.63 -4.28
C TYR A 44 0.94 -6.29 -3.59
N ALA A 45 1.53 -5.20 -4.10
CA ALA A 45 1.36 -3.85 -3.55
C ALA A 45 -0.11 -3.40 -3.61
N LYS A 46 -0.80 -3.67 -4.72
CA LYS A 46 -2.22 -3.37 -4.89
C LYS A 46 -3.07 -4.12 -3.85
N ASN A 47 -2.83 -5.41 -3.66
CA ASN A 47 -3.60 -6.22 -2.72
C ASN A 47 -3.39 -5.75 -1.27
N ILE A 48 -2.15 -5.46 -0.88
CA ILE A 48 -1.88 -4.87 0.44
C ILE A 48 -2.65 -3.56 0.63
N THR A 49 -2.60 -2.65 -0.33
CA THR A 49 -3.31 -1.36 -0.24
C THR A 49 -4.83 -1.56 -0.11
N ILE A 50 -5.39 -2.50 -0.87
CA ILE A 50 -6.81 -2.84 -0.78
C ILE A 50 -7.14 -3.40 0.61
N GLU A 51 -6.35 -4.34 1.12
CA GLU A 51 -6.63 -5.00 2.39
C GLU A 51 -6.44 -4.09 3.61
N THR A 52 -5.50 -3.15 3.55
CA THR A 52 -5.13 -2.36 4.74
C THR A 52 -5.63 -0.92 4.73
N GLU A 53 -5.93 -0.34 3.57
CA GLU A 53 -6.26 1.09 3.49
C GLU A 53 -7.59 1.40 2.80
N VAL A 54 -7.83 0.79 1.64
CA VAL A 54 -8.88 1.24 0.72
C VAL A 54 -10.10 0.32 0.75
N ALA A 55 -9.91 -0.95 1.10
CA ALA A 55 -10.92 -2.00 0.98
C ALA A 55 -11.54 -2.02 -0.44
N GLY A 56 -12.85 -1.81 -0.57
CA GLY A 56 -13.56 -1.73 -1.85
C GLY A 56 -13.58 -0.35 -2.49
N GLY A 57 -13.20 0.69 -1.77
CA GLY A 57 -13.17 2.08 -2.20
C GLY A 57 -13.33 3.06 -1.05
N THR A 58 -12.94 4.31 -1.28
CA THR A 58 -13.03 5.39 -0.30
C THR A 58 -13.96 6.50 -0.80
N TYR A 59 -14.78 7.02 0.09
CA TYR A 59 -15.63 8.18 -0.16
C TYR A 59 -15.05 9.39 0.60
N TRP A 60 -14.69 10.41 -0.14
CA TRP A 60 -14.14 11.65 0.42
C TRP A 60 -15.13 12.81 0.30
N HIS A 61 -14.98 13.78 1.18
CA HIS A 61 -15.73 15.01 1.08
C HIS A 61 -15.42 15.73 -0.25
N PRO A 62 -16.40 16.41 -0.91
CA PRO A 62 -16.16 17.08 -2.19
C PRO A 62 -15.08 18.18 -2.16
N GLU A 63 -14.89 18.81 -1.00
CA GLU A 63 -13.87 19.85 -0.79
C GLU A 63 -12.49 19.30 -0.43
N TYR A 64 -12.35 17.98 -0.31
CA TYR A 64 -11.06 17.35 -0.08
C TYR A 64 -10.22 17.35 -1.35
N ASP A 65 -9.02 17.93 -1.27
CA ASP A 65 -7.99 17.85 -2.30
C ASP A 65 -6.77 17.10 -1.76
N SER A 66 -6.44 15.98 -2.39
CA SER A 66 -5.28 15.16 -2.01
C SER A 66 -3.93 15.86 -2.16
N MET A 67 -3.89 16.94 -2.93
CA MET A 67 -2.68 17.74 -3.16
C MET A 67 -2.54 18.92 -2.18
N ASP A 68 -3.61 19.31 -1.49
CA ASP A 68 -3.57 20.36 -0.47
C ASP A 68 -3.90 19.81 0.92
N PRO A 69 -2.90 19.58 1.78
CA PRO A 69 -3.12 19.06 3.13
C PRO A 69 -4.02 19.95 4.03
N ARG A 70 -4.20 21.21 3.70
CA ARG A 70 -5.07 22.13 4.48
C ARG A 70 -6.54 21.76 4.35
N THR A 71 -6.92 21.08 3.27
CA THR A 71 -8.30 20.65 3.04
C THR A 71 -8.78 19.57 4.02
N PHE A 72 -7.89 18.95 4.78
CA PHE A 72 -8.29 18.04 5.87
C PHE A 72 -9.12 18.73 6.95
N GLU A 73 -8.85 20.00 7.25
CA GLU A 73 -9.58 20.75 8.28
C GLU A 73 -10.96 21.19 7.81
N ASP A 74 -11.11 21.46 6.52
CA ASP A 74 -12.37 21.95 5.92
C ASP A 74 -13.26 20.81 5.39
N ALA A 75 -12.69 19.65 5.12
CA ALA A 75 -13.37 18.50 4.53
C ALA A 75 -14.14 17.64 5.55
N HIS A 76 -14.78 18.28 6.54
CA HIS A 76 -15.62 17.61 7.53
C HIS A 76 -17.09 17.88 7.27
N SER A 77 -17.92 16.83 7.22
CA SER A 77 -19.35 16.96 7.02
C SER A 77 -20.12 15.79 7.63
N ILE A 78 -21.42 15.98 7.72
CA ILE A 78 -22.33 14.90 8.12
C ILE A 78 -22.32 13.84 7.02
N ILE A 79 -22.14 12.60 7.42
CA ILE A 79 -22.13 11.45 6.51
C ILE A 79 -23.47 11.37 5.76
N PRO A 80 -23.50 11.33 4.43
CA PRO A 80 -24.74 11.21 3.64
C PRO A 80 -25.53 9.96 4.03
N THR A 81 -26.85 10.07 4.00
CA THR A 81 -27.76 8.98 4.42
C THR A 81 -27.51 7.66 3.68
N GLN A 82 -27.08 7.73 2.43
CA GLN A 82 -26.77 6.55 1.62
C GLN A 82 -25.54 5.82 2.15
N VAL A 83 -24.48 6.57 2.51
CA VAL A 83 -23.24 6.02 3.08
C VAL A 83 -23.51 5.52 4.52
N ARG A 84 -24.32 6.24 5.30
CA ARG A 84 -24.71 5.82 6.64
C ARG A 84 -25.39 4.44 6.65
N LYS A 85 -26.24 4.14 5.68
CA LYS A 85 -26.85 2.80 5.54
C LYS A 85 -25.81 1.70 5.33
N LEU A 86 -24.72 1.98 4.60
CA LEU A 86 -23.63 1.02 4.41
C LEU A 86 -22.86 0.79 5.72
N ILE A 87 -22.69 1.84 6.52
CA ILE A 87 -22.06 1.75 7.85
C ILE A 87 -22.91 0.91 8.78
N ASP A 88 -24.23 1.17 8.83
CA ASP A 88 -25.18 0.41 9.64
C ASP A 88 -25.22 -1.09 9.27
N GLN A 89 -24.99 -1.40 7.99
CA GLN A 89 -24.88 -2.76 7.47
C GLN A 89 -23.48 -3.39 7.66
N LYS A 90 -22.53 -2.67 8.28
CA LYS A 90 -21.11 -3.08 8.41
C LYS A 90 -20.38 -3.32 7.09
N ASN A 91 -20.84 -2.70 6.01
CA ASN A 91 -20.22 -2.72 4.69
C ASN A 91 -19.31 -1.50 4.44
N ALA A 92 -19.30 -0.55 5.36
CA ALA A 92 -18.44 0.61 5.37
C ALA A 92 -18.13 1.02 6.81
N PHE A 93 -17.10 1.80 7.03
CA PHE A 93 -16.83 2.44 8.32
C PHE A 93 -16.30 3.86 8.10
N GLY A 94 -16.53 4.72 9.11
CA GLY A 94 -16.04 6.10 9.08
C GLY A 94 -14.57 6.18 9.46
N VAL A 95 -13.81 6.98 8.74
CA VAL A 95 -12.43 7.31 9.08
C VAL A 95 -12.32 8.82 9.22
N LEU A 96 -11.87 9.29 10.37
CA LEU A 96 -11.50 10.69 10.57
C LEU A 96 -10.00 10.83 10.31
N VAL A 97 -9.63 11.66 9.36
CA VAL A 97 -8.22 11.96 9.06
C VAL A 97 -7.90 13.35 9.55
N SER A 98 -6.84 13.49 10.33
CA SER A 98 -6.37 14.77 10.86
C SER A 98 -4.85 14.84 10.86
N GLN A 99 -4.34 16.05 10.74
CA GLN A 99 -2.92 16.31 10.95
C GLN A 99 -2.64 16.39 12.45
N ALA A 100 -1.54 15.80 12.87
CA ALA A 100 -1.10 15.84 14.26
C ALA A 100 0.43 15.96 14.32
N SER A 101 0.96 16.25 15.50
CA SER A 101 2.39 16.23 15.76
C SER A 101 2.68 15.40 16.99
N ILE A 102 3.67 14.56 16.91
CA ILE A 102 4.20 13.83 18.06
C ILE A 102 5.57 14.40 18.45
N TYR A 103 5.94 14.21 19.71
CA TYR A 103 7.15 14.79 20.29
C TYR A 103 8.12 13.72 20.83
N PRO A 104 8.52 12.73 20.03
CA PRO A 104 9.44 11.70 20.51
C PRO A 104 10.79 12.32 20.87
N ASN A 105 11.24 12.10 22.11
CA ASN A 105 12.53 12.59 22.59
C ASN A 105 12.75 14.12 22.39
N GLY A 106 11.69 14.92 22.49
CA GLY A 106 11.77 16.37 22.35
C GLY A 106 11.86 16.89 20.91
N ARG A 107 11.68 16.03 19.91
CA ARG A 107 11.64 16.43 18.49
C ARG A 107 10.21 16.45 17.98
N ILE A 108 9.84 17.50 17.25
CA ILE A 108 8.54 17.57 16.58
C ILE A 108 8.59 16.67 15.34
N MET A 109 7.63 15.75 15.24
CA MET A 109 7.44 14.92 14.07
C MET A 109 5.98 15.05 13.61
N PRO A 110 5.74 15.62 12.41
CA PRO A 110 4.39 15.69 11.85
C PRO A 110 3.92 14.28 11.46
N VAL A 111 2.66 13.99 11.76
CA VAL A 111 2.02 12.71 11.46
C VAL A 111 0.61 12.92 10.96
N ILE A 112 0.09 11.95 10.22
CA ILE A 112 -1.33 11.88 9.89
C ILE A 112 -1.98 10.89 10.85
N MET A 113 -2.95 11.37 11.60
CA MET A 113 -3.75 10.58 12.53
C MET A 113 -5.03 10.12 11.84
N LYS A 114 -5.33 8.83 11.95
CA LYS A 114 -6.58 8.24 11.46
C LYS A 114 -7.38 7.73 12.66
N GLY A 115 -8.53 8.35 12.92
CA GLY A 115 -9.52 7.85 13.88
C GLY A 115 -10.42 6.84 13.19
N ILE A 116 -10.47 5.62 13.73
CA ILE A 116 -11.25 4.50 13.19
C ILE A 116 -12.03 3.81 14.30
N THR A 117 -13.13 3.18 13.95
CA THR A 117 -13.90 2.36 14.90
C THR A 117 -13.17 1.03 15.16
N THR A 118 -13.15 0.60 16.41
CA THR A 118 -12.44 -0.61 16.83
C THR A 118 -13.12 -1.90 16.37
N ASP A 119 -14.45 -1.87 16.19
CA ASP A 119 -15.27 -3.01 15.77
C ASP A 119 -15.33 -3.23 14.24
N GLN A 120 -14.55 -2.47 13.46
CA GLN A 120 -14.47 -2.65 12.01
C GLN A 120 -13.74 -3.96 11.65
N ASN A 121 -14.21 -4.61 10.59
CA ASN A 121 -13.64 -5.85 10.05
C ASN A 121 -13.43 -5.78 8.53
N ILE A 122 -13.48 -4.58 7.96
CA ILE A 122 -13.40 -4.34 6.51
C ILE A 122 -11.94 -4.27 6.06
N VAL A 123 -11.10 -3.57 6.85
CA VAL A 123 -9.66 -3.52 6.60
C VAL A 123 -8.92 -4.43 7.58
N ASN A 124 -7.86 -5.05 7.11
CA ASN A 124 -7.03 -5.95 7.89
C ASN A 124 -6.08 -5.16 8.80
N MET A 125 -6.66 -4.54 9.83
CA MET A 125 -5.92 -3.83 10.89
C MET A 125 -6.28 -4.44 12.25
N PRO A 126 -5.32 -4.60 13.17
CA PRO A 126 -5.56 -5.16 14.51
C PRO A 126 -6.24 -4.13 15.44
N THR A 127 -7.37 -3.55 15.01
CA THR A 127 -8.08 -2.51 15.76
C THR A 127 -8.67 -3.01 17.08
N ASN A 128 -8.93 -4.31 17.18
CA ASN A 128 -9.39 -4.96 18.40
C ASN A 128 -8.40 -4.87 19.58
N VAL A 129 -7.12 -4.63 19.32
CA VAL A 129 -6.12 -4.40 20.37
C VAL A 129 -6.39 -3.10 21.11
N LEU A 130 -7.02 -2.12 20.45
CA LEU A 130 -7.37 -0.83 21.04
C LEU A 130 -8.48 -0.95 22.10
N ASP A 131 -9.34 -1.96 22.01
CA ASP A 131 -10.40 -2.18 22.99
C ASP A 131 -9.92 -2.76 24.33
N GLN A 132 -8.70 -3.29 24.36
CA GLN A 132 -8.16 -3.97 25.55
C GLN A 132 -7.60 -3.00 26.60
N HIS A 133 -7.53 -1.71 26.31
CA HIS A 133 -7.05 -0.69 27.22
C HIS A 133 -8.21 0.03 27.90
N ASN A 134 -8.37 -0.22 29.20
CA ASN A 134 -9.41 0.40 30.04
C ASN A 134 -8.93 1.67 30.75
N ASP A 135 -7.79 2.22 30.38
CA ASP A 135 -7.20 3.36 31.06
C ASP A 135 -7.59 4.71 30.45
N ILE A 136 -7.34 5.76 31.21
CA ILE A 136 -7.70 7.16 30.95
C ILE A 136 -7.07 7.70 29.63
N THR A 137 -6.19 6.95 29.00
CA THR A 137 -5.47 7.31 27.80
C THR A 137 -6.10 6.68 26.55
N ILE A 138 -6.16 7.45 25.45
CA ILE A 138 -6.63 6.96 24.16
C ILE A 138 -5.53 6.10 23.53
N PRO A 139 -5.76 4.80 23.33
CA PRO A 139 -4.77 3.91 22.74
C PRO A 139 -4.57 4.22 21.25
N VAL A 140 -3.32 4.15 20.80
CA VAL A 140 -2.93 4.45 19.42
C VAL A 140 -2.10 3.32 18.84
N LEU A 141 -2.40 2.92 17.61
CA LEU A 141 -1.57 2.01 16.81
C LEU A 141 -0.57 2.81 15.98
N ILE A 142 0.69 2.44 16.06
CA ILE A 142 1.77 3.08 15.31
C ILE A 142 2.43 2.04 14.42
N GLY A 143 2.68 2.39 13.17
CA GLY A 143 3.41 1.54 12.24
C GLY A 143 4.84 1.23 12.74
N SER A 144 5.29 -0.01 12.57
CA SER A 144 6.60 -0.47 13.07
C SER A 144 7.79 0.35 12.55
N GLY A 145 7.73 0.86 11.32
CA GLY A 145 8.74 1.73 10.76
C GLY A 145 8.82 3.08 11.48
N MET A 146 7.67 3.67 11.76
CA MET A 146 7.57 4.92 12.50
C MET A 146 8.01 4.74 13.97
N ALA A 147 7.58 3.66 14.63
CA ALA A 147 8.00 3.34 15.99
C ALA A 147 9.53 3.21 16.10
N LYS A 148 10.18 2.54 15.15
CA LYS A 148 11.66 2.43 15.09
C LYS A 148 12.32 3.79 14.90
N ASN A 149 11.84 4.60 13.96
CA ASN A 149 12.42 5.92 13.66
C ASN A 149 12.26 6.91 14.82
N ALA A 150 11.15 6.83 15.54
CA ALA A 150 10.85 7.65 16.71
C ALA A 150 11.37 7.06 18.03
N ASN A 151 11.95 5.85 18.00
CA ASN A 151 12.39 5.09 19.18
C ASN A 151 11.27 4.91 20.22
N LEU A 152 10.05 4.63 19.74
CA LEU A 152 8.87 4.39 20.56
C LEU A 152 8.67 2.91 20.84
N LYS A 153 8.15 2.61 22.02
CA LYS A 153 7.83 1.26 22.49
C LYS A 153 6.36 1.17 22.88
N VAL A 154 5.85 -0.04 22.96
CA VAL A 154 4.50 -0.28 23.47
C VAL A 154 4.42 0.20 24.92
N GLY A 155 3.42 1.04 25.22
CA GLY A 155 3.20 1.64 26.55
C GLY A 155 3.81 3.03 26.73
N ASP A 156 4.52 3.56 25.75
CA ASP A 156 4.95 4.97 25.77
C ASP A 156 3.73 5.90 25.57
N SER A 157 3.75 7.07 26.20
CA SER A 157 2.68 8.08 26.17
C SER A 157 3.23 9.46 25.82
#